data_701dcd5cacfdceb9459371cf84affbf8
#
_entry.id   701dcd5cacfdceb9459371cf84affbf8
#
_cell.length_a   1.000
_cell.length_b   1.000
_cell.length_c   1.000
_cell.angle_alpha   90.00
_cell.angle_beta   90.00
_cell.angle_gamma   90.00
#
_symmetry.space_group_name_H-M   'P 1'
#
loop_
_entity.id
_entity.type
_entity.pdbx_description
1 polymer ?
#
loop_
_entity_poly.entity_id
_entity_poly.type
_entity_poly.pdbx_seq_one_letter_code
_entity_poly.pdbx_strand_id
1 'polypeptide(L)'
;TSGQPGEDASSLFIRGVGTYGTSNPLVVIDGLPRSQTDFNQLDANEIESVTILKDASSSSLYGIQGANGVIVVTTKRGVDREKPLISFTVQQAVQQPIRLPETMSSYEQALYYRDMDMNDGQTERYTPEVLDIIKNGSDPYLYPNVNWFDEILKKNSMQSQYNINISGSALGKLRYFISGSYVNQGTLLKHQDIFEKNYGVKSKFDRYNFRSNVDLDATSMLNIRIDLAGRLETRVGPGSDFSNVFSVITTRSPSSLSLIHI
;
A
#
# COMPACT_ATOMS: atom_id res chain seq x y z
N THR A 1 5.58 3.87 0.80
CA THR A 1 4.23 3.34 1.09
C THR A 1 3.60 4.20 2.18
N SER A 2 2.36 4.62 2.00
CA SER A 2 1.64 5.51 2.94
C SER A 2 1.25 4.81 4.26
N GLY A 3 1.36 3.48 4.32
CA GLY A 3 0.83 2.65 5.42
C GLY A 3 -0.70 2.52 5.41
N GLN A 4 -1.36 3.13 4.45
CA GLN A 4 -2.80 3.02 4.23
C GLN A 4 -3.11 1.73 3.46
N PRO A 5 -4.11 0.94 3.86
CA PRO A 5 -4.49 -0.26 3.12
C PRO A 5 -4.83 0.07 1.66
N GLY A 6 -4.23 -0.68 0.72
CA GLY A 6 -4.41 -0.50 -0.72
C GLY A 6 -3.65 0.67 -1.36
N GLU A 7 -2.77 1.37 -0.63
CA GLU A 7 -1.90 2.45 -1.16
C GLU A 7 -0.44 2.03 -1.24
N ASP A 8 -0.18 0.79 -1.61
CA ASP A 8 1.17 0.25 -1.76
C ASP A 8 1.80 0.58 -3.13
N ALA A 9 1.27 1.60 -3.82
CA ALA A 9 1.78 2.03 -5.11
C ALA A 9 3.24 2.51 -4.99
N SER A 10 4.13 1.87 -5.74
CA SER A 10 5.52 2.29 -5.89
C SER A 10 5.68 3.10 -7.17
N SER A 11 6.46 4.17 -7.09
CA SER A 11 6.89 4.90 -8.29
C SER A 11 8.05 4.15 -8.94
N LEU A 12 7.94 3.92 -10.24
CA LEU A 12 8.96 3.24 -11.02
C LEU A 12 9.71 4.25 -11.88
N PHE A 13 11.03 4.18 -11.85
CA PHE A 13 11.92 4.99 -12.68
C PHE A 13 12.93 4.08 -13.38
N ILE A 14 13.14 4.26 -14.70
CA ILE A 14 14.08 3.45 -15.47
C ILE A 14 15.42 4.19 -15.67
N ARG A 15 15.38 5.49 -15.94
CA ARG A 15 16.57 6.32 -16.22
C ARG A 15 16.83 7.42 -15.18
N GLY A 16 16.15 7.34 -14.02
CA GLY A 16 16.20 8.38 -13.01
C GLY A 16 15.33 9.59 -13.34
N VAL A 17 15.37 10.61 -12.47
CA VAL A 17 14.60 11.85 -12.64
C VAL A 17 15.49 12.82 -13.44
N GLY A 18 15.37 12.81 -14.76
CA GLY A 18 16.19 13.62 -15.67
C GLY A 18 15.41 14.69 -16.48
N THR A 19 14.10 14.82 -16.27
CA THR A 19 13.26 15.73 -17.04
C THR A 19 12.43 16.65 -16.16
N TYR A 20 12.15 17.87 -16.64
CA TYR A 20 11.23 18.82 -15.97
C TYR A 20 9.75 18.40 -16.01
N GLY A 21 9.43 17.26 -16.64
CA GLY A 21 8.09 16.70 -16.74
C GLY A 21 7.95 15.41 -15.93
N THR A 22 7.08 14.51 -16.41
CA THR A 22 6.90 13.19 -15.81
C THR A 22 8.08 12.28 -16.18
N SER A 23 8.76 11.71 -15.19
CA SER A 23 9.84 10.72 -15.38
C SER A 23 9.33 9.29 -15.39
N ASN A 24 8.00 9.09 -15.41
CA ASN A 24 7.40 7.77 -15.36
C ASN A 24 7.62 7.03 -16.69
N PRO A 25 8.00 5.74 -16.65
CA PRO A 25 8.06 4.91 -17.84
C PRO A 25 6.66 4.64 -18.40
N LEU A 26 6.59 4.39 -19.70
CA LEU A 26 5.38 3.86 -20.32
C LEU A 26 5.19 2.40 -19.87
N VAL A 27 4.00 2.06 -19.45
CA VAL A 27 3.61 0.67 -19.16
C VAL A 27 2.77 0.16 -20.32
N VAL A 28 3.12 -1.03 -20.82
CA VAL A 28 2.39 -1.72 -21.89
C VAL A 28 2.04 -3.12 -21.39
N ILE A 29 0.74 -3.42 -21.28
CA ILE A 29 0.26 -4.73 -20.86
C ILE A 29 -0.43 -5.40 -22.05
N ASP A 30 0.07 -6.55 -22.48
CA ASP A 30 -0.42 -7.32 -23.63
C ASP A 30 -0.55 -6.48 -24.91
N GLY A 31 0.43 -5.58 -25.13
CA GLY A 31 0.47 -4.70 -26.30
C GLY A 31 -0.34 -3.40 -26.18
N LEU A 32 -1.05 -3.19 -25.08
CA LEU A 32 -1.86 -1.99 -24.86
C LEU A 32 -1.20 -1.05 -23.82
N PRO A 33 -1.04 0.25 -24.11
CA PRO A 33 -0.61 1.24 -23.13
C PRO A 33 -1.58 1.29 -21.94
N ARG A 34 -1.02 1.26 -20.72
CA ARG A 34 -1.76 1.28 -19.45
C ARG A 34 -1.13 2.25 -18.48
N SER A 35 -1.85 2.58 -17.41
CA SER A 35 -1.32 3.41 -16.33
C SER A 35 -0.36 2.62 -15.45
N GLN A 36 0.54 3.32 -14.75
CA GLN A 36 1.38 2.71 -13.73
C GLN A 36 0.55 2.11 -12.58
N THR A 37 -0.60 2.70 -12.30
CA THR A 37 -1.55 2.18 -11.31
C THR A 37 -2.07 0.80 -11.72
N ASP A 38 -2.41 0.60 -13.00
CA ASP A 38 -2.86 -0.71 -13.49
C ASP A 38 -1.77 -1.77 -13.35
N PHE A 39 -0.51 -1.40 -13.60
CA PHE A 39 0.64 -2.30 -13.39
C PHE A 39 0.83 -2.67 -11.92
N ASN A 40 0.79 -1.68 -11.01
CA ASN A 40 0.97 -1.91 -9.57
C ASN A 40 -0.13 -2.79 -8.97
N GLN A 41 -1.28 -2.84 -9.61
CA GLN A 41 -2.45 -3.59 -9.15
C GLN A 41 -2.62 -4.94 -9.86
N LEU A 42 -1.75 -5.25 -10.82
CA LEU A 42 -1.75 -6.54 -11.50
C LEU A 42 -1.34 -7.64 -10.52
N ASP A 43 -2.05 -8.78 -10.56
CA ASP A 43 -1.65 -9.93 -9.74
C ASP A 43 -0.38 -10.57 -10.33
N ALA A 44 0.65 -10.76 -9.49
CA ALA A 44 1.89 -11.38 -9.91
C ALA A 44 1.68 -12.80 -10.49
N ASN A 45 0.65 -13.51 -10.04
CA ASN A 45 0.31 -14.85 -10.56
C ASN A 45 -0.27 -14.83 -11.97
N GLU A 46 -0.69 -13.67 -12.49
CA GLU A 46 -1.18 -13.47 -13.86
C GLU A 46 -0.06 -13.12 -14.84
N ILE A 47 1.13 -12.73 -14.33
CA ILE A 47 2.24 -12.27 -15.16
C ILE A 47 3.03 -13.48 -15.67
N GLU A 48 3.28 -13.51 -16.97
CA GLU A 48 4.19 -14.44 -17.63
C GLU A 48 5.61 -13.87 -17.66
N SER A 49 5.74 -12.61 -18.10
CA SER A 49 7.04 -11.95 -18.18
C SER A 49 6.92 -10.43 -18.06
N VAL A 50 8.00 -9.81 -17.58
CA VAL A 50 8.18 -8.36 -17.57
C VAL A 50 9.49 -8.04 -18.27
N THR A 51 9.43 -7.22 -19.32
CA THR A 51 10.59 -6.77 -20.09
C THR A 51 10.74 -5.26 -19.96
N ILE A 52 11.94 -4.80 -19.63
CA ILE A 52 12.23 -3.37 -19.52
C ILE A 52 13.04 -2.93 -20.72
N LEU A 53 12.44 -2.04 -21.55
CA LEU A 53 13.10 -1.43 -22.70
C LEU A 53 13.69 -0.09 -22.26
N LYS A 54 14.99 -0.09 -22.02
CA LYS A 54 15.73 1.10 -21.56
C LYS A 54 16.49 1.80 -22.68
N ASP A 55 16.73 1.12 -23.83
CA ASP A 55 17.52 1.67 -24.92
C ASP A 55 16.65 2.40 -25.94
N ALA A 56 17.16 3.49 -26.52
CA ALA A 56 16.41 4.31 -27.47
C ALA A 56 15.96 3.51 -28.71
N SER A 57 16.77 2.55 -29.18
CA SER A 57 16.41 1.69 -30.29
C SER A 57 15.20 0.80 -30.01
N SER A 58 15.14 0.19 -28.82
CA SER A 58 14.03 -0.69 -28.42
C SER A 58 12.77 0.08 -28.03
N SER A 59 12.90 1.26 -27.43
CA SER A 59 11.77 2.10 -27.05
C SER A 59 11.19 2.95 -28.20
N SER A 60 11.91 3.06 -29.33
CA SER A 60 11.47 3.83 -30.49
C SER A 60 10.13 3.38 -31.09
N LEU A 61 9.77 2.10 -30.94
CA LEU A 61 8.47 1.56 -31.35
C LEU A 61 7.28 2.24 -30.64
N TYR A 62 7.53 2.85 -29.49
CA TYR A 62 6.51 3.50 -28.68
C TYR A 62 6.56 5.04 -28.81
N GLY A 63 7.38 5.56 -29.74
CA GLY A 63 7.50 7.00 -30.02
C GLY A 63 7.89 7.82 -28.80
N ILE A 64 7.36 9.04 -28.69
CA ILE A 64 7.66 10.00 -27.61
C ILE A 64 7.29 9.44 -26.24
N GLN A 65 6.26 8.62 -26.13
CA GLN A 65 5.82 8.04 -24.85
C GLN A 65 6.86 7.06 -24.29
N GLY A 66 7.69 6.46 -25.13
CA GLY A 66 8.78 5.57 -24.73
C GLY A 66 10.08 6.27 -24.30
N ALA A 67 10.13 7.61 -24.29
CA ALA A 67 11.36 8.38 -24.03
C ALA A 67 11.96 8.11 -22.63
N ASN A 68 11.12 7.88 -21.61
CA ASN A 68 11.53 7.53 -20.25
C ASN A 68 11.75 6.03 -20.03
N GLY A 69 11.72 5.24 -21.11
CA GLY A 69 11.73 3.78 -21.08
C GLY A 69 10.35 3.18 -21.10
N VAL A 70 10.27 1.88 -21.39
CA VAL A 70 9.01 1.14 -21.48
C VAL A 70 9.08 -0.12 -20.65
N ILE A 71 8.05 -0.40 -19.89
CA ILE A 71 7.83 -1.65 -19.18
C ILE A 71 6.79 -2.44 -19.96
N VAL A 72 7.21 -3.53 -20.60
CA VAL A 72 6.33 -4.43 -21.34
C VAL A 72 6.01 -5.61 -20.46
N VAL A 73 4.73 -5.79 -20.17
CA VAL A 73 4.18 -6.89 -19.37
C VAL A 73 3.39 -7.81 -20.29
N THR A 74 3.73 -9.09 -20.26
CA THR A 74 2.97 -10.14 -20.93
C THR A 74 2.24 -10.94 -19.86
N THR A 75 0.93 -11.11 -20.02
CA THR A 75 0.14 -11.93 -19.09
C THR A 75 0.08 -13.38 -19.57
N LYS A 76 -0.14 -14.29 -18.62
CA LYS A 76 -0.23 -15.73 -18.88
C LYS A 76 -1.38 -16.04 -19.83
N ARG A 77 -1.13 -17.02 -20.69
CA ARG A 77 -2.10 -17.53 -21.68
C ARG A 77 -2.33 -19.02 -21.50
N GLY A 78 -3.31 -19.54 -22.18
CA GLY A 78 -3.58 -20.95 -22.21
C GLY A 78 -2.41 -21.74 -22.83
N VAL A 79 -2.09 -22.87 -22.20
CA VAL A 79 -1.09 -23.82 -22.68
C VAL A 79 -1.82 -24.94 -23.41
N ASP A 80 -1.19 -25.48 -24.48
CA ASP A 80 -1.73 -26.62 -25.19
C ASP A 80 -1.58 -27.89 -24.35
N ARG A 81 -2.62 -28.21 -23.60
CA ARG A 81 -2.71 -29.38 -22.72
C ARG A 81 -4.13 -29.93 -22.74
N GLU A 82 -4.26 -31.22 -22.94
CA GLU A 82 -5.57 -31.90 -22.89
C GLU A 82 -6.25 -31.81 -21.51
N LYS A 83 -5.44 -31.84 -20.44
CA LYS A 83 -5.97 -31.72 -19.06
C LYS A 83 -5.72 -30.32 -18.54
N PRO A 84 -6.75 -29.64 -18.02
CA PRO A 84 -6.58 -28.33 -17.40
C PRO A 84 -5.56 -28.36 -16.27
N LEU A 85 -4.69 -27.34 -16.22
CA LEU A 85 -3.81 -27.07 -15.09
C LEU A 85 -4.52 -26.10 -14.15
N ILE A 86 -4.82 -26.55 -12.95
CA ILE A 86 -5.42 -25.71 -11.90
C ILE A 86 -4.32 -25.45 -10.86
N SER A 87 -4.06 -24.17 -10.57
CA SER A 87 -3.17 -23.76 -9.48
C SER A 87 -3.92 -22.89 -8.49
N PHE A 88 -3.68 -23.14 -7.23
CA PHE A 88 -4.22 -22.35 -6.12
C PHE A 88 -3.06 -21.85 -5.26
N THR A 89 -3.00 -20.54 -5.04
CA THR A 89 -1.94 -19.89 -4.26
C THR A 89 -2.56 -19.14 -3.10
N VAL A 90 -2.04 -19.35 -1.90
CA VAL A 90 -2.41 -18.60 -0.70
C VAL A 90 -1.15 -17.92 -0.16
N GLN A 91 -1.24 -16.62 0.07
CA GLN A 91 -0.19 -15.84 0.69
C GLN A 91 -0.74 -15.12 1.91
N GLN A 92 -0.02 -15.26 3.03
CA GLN A 92 -0.29 -14.54 4.26
C GLN A 92 0.93 -13.69 4.60
N ALA A 93 0.71 -12.41 4.84
CA ALA A 93 1.78 -11.49 5.19
C ALA A 93 1.43 -10.73 6.47
N VAL A 94 2.44 -10.47 7.28
CA VAL A 94 2.36 -9.59 8.44
C VAL A 94 3.01 -8.27 8.04
N GLN A 95 2.25 -7.21 8.15
CA GLN A 95 2.71 -5.84 7.92
C GLN A 95 3.02 -5.18 9.25
N GLN A 96 4.14 -4.48 9.32
CA GLN A 96 4.54 -3.72 10.49
C GLN A 96 5.24 -2.43 10.07
N PRO A 97 5.18 -1.35 10.86
CA PRO A 97 5.99 -0.16 10.61
C PRO A 97 7.48 -0.53 10.63
N ILE A 98 8.22 -0.13 9.60
CA ILE A 98 9.66 -0.41 9.52
C ILE A 98 10.41 0.47 10.54
N ARG A 99 9.99 1.72 10.67
CA ARG A 99 10.58 2.69 11.58
C ARG A 99 9.54 3.73 11.96
N LEU A 100 9.41 3.98 13.24
CA LEU A 100 8.65 5.12 13.78
C LEU A 100 9.64 6.15 14.32
N PRO A 101 9.33 7.45 14.23
CA PRO A 101 10.13 8.47 14.90
C PRO A 101 10.12 8.25 16.42
N GLU A 102 11.24 8.50 17.05
CA GLU A 102 11.30 8.58 18.51
C GLU A 102 10.63 9.87 18.95
N THR A 103 9.78 9.79 19.94
CA THR A 103 9.08 10.94 20.53
C THR A 103 9.60 11.18 21.95
N MET A 104 9.64 12.45 22.33
CA MET A 104 10.00 12.84 23.70
C MET A 104 8.94 12.31 24.67
N SER A 105 9.38 11.89 25.86
CA SER A 105 8.50 11.65 27.00
C SER A 105 8.00 12.98 27.60
N SER A 106 6.95 12.94 28.41
CA SER A 106 6.49 14.13 29.13
C SER A 106 7.55 14.72 30.03
N TYR A 107 8.43 13.89 30.61
CA TYR A 107 9.54 14.34 31.44
C TYR A 107 10.60 15.09 30.61
N GLU A 108 11.02 14.54 29.49
CA GLU A 108 11.98 15.21 28.58
C GLU A 108 11.41 16.52 28.04
N GLN A 109 10.13 16.55 27.71
CA GLN A 109 9.45 17.76 27.27
C GLN A 109 9.41 18.83 28.40
N ALA A 110 9.11 18.42 29.63
CA ALA A 110 9.09 19.33 30.78
C ALA A 110 10.48 19.90 31.09
N LEU A 111 11.54 19.08 30.97
CA LEU A 111 12.93 19.54 31.09
C LEU A 111 13.27 20.56 30.01
N TYR A 112 12.89 20.26 28.74
CA TYR A 112 13.14 21.16 27.63
C TYR A 112 12.46 22.53 27.84
N TYR A 113 11.22 22.56 28.29
CA TYR A 113 10.53 23.81 28.58
C TYR A 113 11.11 24.57 29.77
N ARG A 114 11.54 23.86 30.82
CA ARG A 114 12.23 24.48 31.94
C ARG A 114 13.54 25.16 31.51
N ASP A 115 14.35 24.45 30.71
CA ASP A 115 15.60 24.97 30.20
C ASP A 115 15.41 26.20 29.30
N MET A 116 14.31 26.20 28.49
CA MET A 116 13.92 27.38 27.72
C MET A 116 13.56 28.57 28.63
N ASP A 117 12.70 28.36 29.63
CA ASP A 117 12.30 29.42 30.56
C ASP A 117 13.53 30.02 31.29
N MET A 118 14.47 29.17 31.72
CA MET A 118 15.74 29.63 32.36
C MET A 118 16.58 30.45 31.40
N ASN A 119 16.74 30.03 30.15
CA ASN A 119 17.54 30.75 29.14
C ASN A 119 16.92 32.11 28.78
N ASP A 120 15.58 32.19 28.80
CA ASP A 120 14.83 33.41 28.48
C ASP A 120 14.64 34.32 29.71
N GLY A 121 15.18 33.92 30.88
CA GLY A 121 15.05 34.66 32.15
C GLY A 121 13.63 34.71 32.69
N GLN A 122 12.80 33.72 32.29
CA GLN A 122 11.41 33.58 32.73
C GLN A 122 11.32 32.72 34.01
N THR A 123 10.19 32.79 34.69
CA THR A 123 9.91 31.87 35.80
C THR A 123 9.70 30.48 35.29
N GLU A 124 10.39 29.48 35.89
CA GLU A 124 10.25 28.09 35.55
C GLU A 124 8.78 27.62 35.63
N ARG A 125 8.23 27.10 34.57
CA ARG A 125 6.86 26.55 34.57
C ARG A 125 6.77 25.17 35.22
N TYR A 126 7.90 24.47 35.37
CA TYR A 126 8.00 23.17 36.04
C TYR A 126 9.00 23.26 37.16
N THR A 127 8.54 23.20 38.43
CA THR A 127 9.40 23.15 39.59
C THR A 127 10.07 21.77 39.73
N PRO A 128 11.16 21.63 40.47
CA PRO A 128 11.80 20.32 40.71
C PRO A 128 10.84 19.28 41.26
N GLU A 129 9.91 19.67 42.15
CA GLU A 129 8.92 18.76 42.71
C GLU A 129 7.94 18.24 41.60
N VAL A 130 7.50 19.11 40.70
CA VAL A 130 6.64 18.75 39.58
C VAL A 130 7.37 17.84 38.61
N LEU A 131 8.66 18.09 38.34
CA LEU A 131 9.48 17.22 37.50
C LEU A 131 9.64 15.83 38.09
N ASP A 132 9.77 15.69 39.42
CA ASP A 132 9.81 14.41 40.09
C ASP A 132 8.49 13.65 39.99
N ILE A 133 7.34 14.34 40.10
CA ILE A 133 6.01 13.75 39.88
C ILE A 133 5.89 13.21 38.45
N ILE A 134 6.29 14.00 37.45
CA ILE A 134 6.24 13.61 36.04
C ILE A 134 7.16 12.40 35.78
N LYS A 135 8.40 12.46 36.31
CA LYS A 135 9.41 11.41 36.14
C LYS A 135 8.94 10.08 36.71
N ASN A 136 8.35 10.12 37.90
CA ASN A 136 7.90 8.94 38.62
C ASN A 136 6.49 8.46 38.18
N GLY A 137 5.77 9.25 37.37
CA GLY A 137 4.41 8.95 36.95
C GLY A 137 3.43 8.90 38.12
N SER A 138 3.67 9.68 39.21
CA SER A 138 2.90 9.62 40.44
C SER A 138 1.47 10.15 40.28
N ASP A 139 1.24 11.02 39.30
CA ASP A 139 -0.08 11.54 38.94
C ASP A 139 -0.27 11.53 37.42
N PRO A 140 -0.69 10.38 36.85
CA PRO A 140 -0.83 10.23 35.41
C PRO A 140 -2.05 11.00 34.83
N TYR A 141 -2.96 11.48 35.66
CA TYR A 141 -4.10 12.28 35.21
C TYR A 141 -3.74 13.76 35.06
N LEU A 142 -2.97 14.30 36.00
CA LEU A 142 -2.53 15.68 35.93
C LEU A 142 -1.32 15.84 35.01
N TYR A 143 -0.44 14.84 34.99
CA TYR A 143 0.80 14.82 34.20
C TYR A 143 0.89 13.53 33.38
N PRO A 144 0.09 13.38 32.32
CA PRO A 144 0.10 12.19 31.47
C PRO A 144 1.43 12.07 30.70
N ASN A 145 1.78 10.82 30.39
CA ASN A 145 2.92 10.50 29.53
C ASN A 145 2.48 9.54 28.44
N VAL A 146 1.98 10.08 27.33
CA VAL A 146 1.34 9.30 26.26
C VAL A 146 2.32 9.14 25.10
N ASN A 147 2.64 7.90 24.76
CA ASN A 147 3.24 7.58 23.46
C ASN A 147 2.12 7.45 22.41
N TRP A 148 1.93 8.50 21.64
CA TRP A 148 0.84 8.54 20.64
C TRP A 148 0.96 7.51 19.54
N PHE A 149 2.19 7.04 19.21
CA PHE A 149 2.35 5.93 18.27
C PHE A 149 1.83 4.63 18.85
N ASP A 150 2.19 4.32 20.09
CA ASP A 150 1.72 3.11 20.75
C ASP A 150 0.22 3.15 21.02
N GLU A 151 -0.36 4.34 21.22
CA GLU A 151 -1.79 4.51 21.45
C GLU A 151 -2.59 4.31 20.16
N ILE A 152 -2.17 4.88 19.06
CA ILE A 152 -2.95 4.95 17.82
C ILE A 152 -2.59 3.82 16.85
N LEU A 153 -1.36 3.29 16.88
CA LEU A 153 -0.92 2.28 15.93
C LEU A 153 -0.85 0.88 16.54
N LYS A 154 -1.29 -0.10 15.77
CA LYS A 154 -1.03 -1.53 16.02
C LYS A 154 0.41 -1.84 15.66
N LYS A 155 1.02 -2.77 16.39
CA LYS A 155 2.37 -3.26 16.07
C LYS A 155 2.41 -3.99 14.73
N ASN A 156 1.33 -4.67 14.37
CA ASN A 156 1.20 -5.41 13.13
C ASN A 156 -0.23 -5.40 12.59
N SER A 157 -0.35 -5.67 11.31
CA SER A 157 -1.59 -5.94 10.60
C SER A 157 -1.41 -7.14 9.68
N MET A 158 -2.49 -7.79 9.28
CA MET A 158 -2.48 -8.96 8.41
C MET A 158 -2.90 -8.57 6.99
N GLN A 159 -2.23 -9.20 6.02
CA GLN A 159 -2.64 -9.20 4.63
C GLN A 159 -2.80 -10.63 4.15
N SER A 160 -3.91 -10.91 3.50
CA SER A 160 -4.23 -12.22 2.92
C SER A 160 -4.44 -12.08 1.44
N GLN A 161 -3.83 -12.95 0.65
CA GLN A 161 -4.05 -13.01 -0.79
C GLN A 161 -4.35 -14.45 -1.18
N TYR A 162 -5.39 -14.62 -1.98
CA TYR A 162 -5.82 -15.89 -2.54
C TYR A 162 -5.87 -15.74 -4.06
N ASN A 163 -5.31 -16.70 -4.78
CA ASN A 163 -5.32 -16.71 -6.24
C ASN A 163 -5.65 -18.12 -6.74
N ILE A 164 -6.51 -18.19 -7.74
CA ILE A 164 -6.80 -19.42 -8.48
C ILE A 164 -6.58 -19.15 -9.97
N ASN A 165 -5.81 -20.02 -10.61
CA ASN A 165 -5.58 -19.98 -12.05
C ASN A 165 -5.98 -21.31 -12.68
N ILE A 166 -6.62 -21.23 -13.83
CA ILE A 166 -7.02 -22.38 -14.65
C ILE A 166 -6.50 -22.13 -16.06
N SER A 167 -5.67 -23.02 -16.57
CA SER A 167 -5.17 -22.92 -17.95
C SER A 167 -5.26 -24.26 -18.67
N GLY A 168 -5.53 -24.22 -19.95
CA GLY A 168 -5.64 -25.43 -20.75
C GLY A 168 -5.97 -25.17 -22.20
N SER A 169 -6.22 -26.24 -22.93
CA SER A 169 -6.73 -26.20 -24.31
C SER A 169 -7.96 -27.08 -24.49
N ALA A 170 -8.75 -26.76 -25.48
CA ALA A 170 -9.89 -27.54 -25.89
C ALA A 170 -9.93 -27.69 -27.42
N LEU A 171 -10.28 -28.88 -27.89
CA LEU A 171 -10.47 -29.21 -29.32
C LEU A 171 -9.20 -28.95 -30.18
N GLY A 172 -8.00 -28.83 -29.58
CA GLY A 172 -6.75 -28.50 -30.28
C GLY A 172 -6.72 -27.14 -30.96
N LYS A 173 -7.72 -26.27 -30.71
CA LYS A 173 -7.87 -24.95 -31.34
C LYS A 173 -8.10 -23.81 -30.35
N LEU A 174 -8.62 -24.12 -29.18
CA LEU A 174 -8.91 -23.14 -28.15
C LEU A 174 -7.90 -23.28 -27.01
N ARG A 175 -7.18 -22.21 -26.70
CA ARG A 175 -6.34 -22.09 -25.50
C ARG A 175 -6.93 -21.06 -24.60
N TYR A 176 -6.99 -21.35 -23.30
CA TYR A 176 -7.58 -20.45 -22.32
C TYR A 176 -6.75 -20.36 -21.04
N PHE A 177 -6.72 -19.17 -20.48
CA PHE A 177 -6.22 -18.88 -19.15
C PHE A 177 -7.27 -18.07 -18.41
N ILE A 178 -7.69 -18.53 -17.24
CA ILE A 178 -8.68 -17.86 -16.38
C ILE A 178 -8.03 -17.70 -15.02
N SER A 179 -8.05 -16.50 -14.47
CA SER A 179 -7.53 -16.17 -13.14
C SER A 179 -8.58 -15.45 -12.33
N GLY A 180 -8.62 -15.77 -11.04
CA GLY A 180 -9.37 -15.02 -10.03
C GLY A 180 -8.50 -14.80 -8.81
N SER A 181 -8.44 -13.57 -8.28
CA SER A 181 -7.72 -13.31 -7.05
C SER A 181 -8.51 -12.42 -6.10
N TYR A 182 -8.27 -12.63 -4.81
CA TYR A 182 -8.81 -11.84 -3.73
C TYR A 182 -7.69 -11.42 -2.80
N VAL A 183 -7.61 -10.12 -2.52
CA VAL A 183 -6.67 -9.53 -1.57
C VAL A 183 -7.46 -8.82 -0.49
N ASN A 184 -7.17 -9.16 0.76
CA ASN A 184 -7.67 -8.45 1.93
C ASN A 184 -6.49 -7.91 2.71
N GLN A 185 -6.53 -6.63 3.08
CA GLN A 185 -5.48 -5.97 3.85
C GLN A 185 -6.12 -5.20 5.01
N GLY A 186 -5.65 -5.51 6.22
CA GLY A 186 -6.04 -4.80 7.44
C GLY A 186 -5.27 -3.49 7.61
N THR A 187 -5.71 -2.70 8.58
CA THR A 187 -5.07 -1.42 8.93
C THR A 187 -4.16 -1.54 10.14
N LEU A 188 -3.18 -0.66 10.19
CA LEU A 188 -2.33 -0.46 11.38
C LEU A 188 -2.98 0.48 12.42
N LEU A 189 -4.12 1.12 12.15
CA LEU A 189 -4.79 1.97 13.14
C LEU A 189 -5.50 1.14 14.20
N LYS A 190 -5.35 1.55 15.46
CA LYS A 190 -6.13 1.06 16.62
C LYS A 190 -7.45 1.83 16.76
N HIS A 191 -8.26 1.43 17.72
CA HIS A 191 -9.43 2.16 18.24
C HIS A 191 -10.48 2.56 17.21
N GLN A 192 -10.56 1.80 16.12
CA GLN A 192 -11.61 2.01 15.11
C GLN A 192 -13.00 1.67 15.64
N ASP A 193 -13.06 0.86 16.71
CA ASP A 193 -14.29 0.35 17.30
C ASP A 193 -15.05 1.42 18.13
N ILE A 194 -14.33 2.46 18.60
CA ILE A 194 -14.91 3.56 19.40
C ILE A 194 -15.98 4.32 18.61
N PHE A 195 -15.77 4.41 17.29
CA PHE A 195 -16.68 5.12 16.38
C PHE A 195 -17.67 4.18 15.67
N GLU A 196 -17.54 2.85 15.89
CA GLU A 196 -18.26 1.83 15.13
C GLU A 196 -19.79 1.88 15.33
N LYS A 197 -20.26 2.30 16.50
CA LYS A 197 -21.71 2.34 16.83
C LYS A 197 -22.51 3.28 15.93
N ASN A 198 -21.88 4.29 15.32
CA ASN A 198 -22.57 5.30 14.52
C ASN A 198 -22.04 5.51 13.10
N TYR A 199 -20.78 5.14 12.77
CA TYR A 199 -20.15 5.56 11.51
C TYR A 199 -19.33 4.49 10.78
N GLY A 200 -19.23 3.25 11.26
CA GLY A 200 -18.60 2.12 10.55
C GLY A 200 -17.15 2.37 10.11
N VAL A 201 -16.28 2.89 10.98
CA VAL A 201 -14.94 3.41 10.63
C VAL A 201 -13.87 2.33 10.56
N LYS A 202 -14.22 1.07 10.29
CA LYS A 202 -13.19 0.01 10.11
C LYS A 202 -12.45 0.23 8.81
N SER A 203 -11.20 0.70 8.90
CA SER A 203 -10.34 0.76 7.72
C SER A 203 -10.02 -0.65 7.24
N LYS A 204 -10.39 -0.95 6.03
CA LYS A 204 -10.09 -2.20 5.34
C LYS A 204 -9.92 -1.96 3.86
N PHE A 205 -9.21 -2.85 3.23
CA PHE A 205 -9.07 -2.90 1.80
C PHE A 205 -9.36 -4.31 1.30
N ASP A 206 -10.30 -4.40 0.38
CA ASP A 206 -10.63 -5.63 -0.32
C ASP A 206 -10.49 -5.40 -1.82
N ARG A 207 -9.78 -6.28 -2.52
CA ARG A 207 -9.63 -6.24 -3.97
C ARG A 207 -9.90 -7.60 -4.57
N TYR A 208 -10.75 -7.61 -5.57
CA TYR A 208 -11.06 -8.76 -6.40
C TYR A 208 -10.56 -8.49 -7.81
N ASN A 209 -9.72 -9.37 -8.35
CA ASN A 209 -9.30 -9.33 -9.74
C ASN A 209 -9.86 -10.55 -10.47
N PHE A 210 -10.18 -10.34 -11.73
CA PHE A 210 -10.56 -11.39 -12.65
C PHE A 210 -9.86 -11.16 -13.98
N ARG A 211 -9.35 -12.24 -14.59
CA ARG A 211 -8.77 -12.22 -15.93
C ARG A 211 -9.18 -13.46 -16.70
N SER A 212 -9.44 -13.27 -17.99
CA SER A 212 -9.66 -14.36 -18.95
C SER A 212 -8.98 -14.03 -20.26
N ASN A 213 -8.00 -14.81 -20.63
CA ASN A 213 -7.26 -14.72 -21.89
C ASN A 213 -7.61 -15.96 -22.72
N VAL A 214 -8.18 -15.76 -23.89
CA VAL A 214 -8.63 -16.82 -24.79
C VAL A 214 -8.06 -16.61 -26.17
N ASP A 215 -7.37 -17.65 -26.70
CA ASP A 215 -6.86 -17.70 -28.06
C ASP A 215 -7.62 -18.82 -28.81
N LEU A 216 -8.27 -18.46 -29.91
CA LEU A 216 -9.01 -19.39 -30.76
C LEU A 216 -8.43 -19.41 -32.18
N ASP A 217 -7.88 -20.54 -32.60
CA ASP A 217 -7.49 -20.82 -33.99
C ASP A 217 -8.72 -21.25 -34.79
N ALA A 218 -9.53 -20.27 -35.21
CA ALA A 218 -10.79 -20.53 -35.87
C ALA A 218 -10.60 -21.26 -37.23
N THR A 219 -9.55 -20.83 -37.96
CA THR A 219 -9.09 -21.51 -39.21
C THR A 219 -7.57 -21.43 -39.29
N SER A 220 -6.94 -22.08 -40.28
CA SER A 220 -5.49 -21.96 -40.51
C SER A 220 -5.01 -20.52 -40.82
N MET A 221 -5.96 -19.61 -41.20
CA MET A 221 -5.66 -18.21 -41.52
C MET A 221 -6.24 -17.22 -40.53
N LEU A 222 -7.09 -17.66 -39.61
CA LEU A 222 -7.82 -16.79 -38.68
C LEU A 222 -7.54 -17.21 -37.22
N ASN A 223 -6.83 -16.38 -36.51
CA ASN A 223 -6.63 -16.48 -35.07
C ASN A 223 -7.40 -15.34 -34.39
N ILE A 224 -8.23 -15.66 -33.43
CA ILE A 224 -9.01 -14.72 -32.63
C ILE A 224 -8.47 -14.71 -31.22
N ARG A 225 -8.11 -13.52 -30.71
CA ARG A 225 -7.61 -13.30 -29.36
C ARG A 225 -8.58 -12.41 -28.59
N ILE A 226 -8.98 -12.86 -27.41
CA ILE A 226 -9.89 -12.13 -26.53
C ILE A 226 -9.25 -12.06 -25.15
N ASP A 227 -8.97 -10.85 -24.69
CA ASP A 227 -8.39 -10.57 -23.37
C ASP A 227 -9.41 -9.74 -22.57
N LEU A 228 -9.95 -10.34 -21.51
CA LEU A 228 -10.87 -9.69 -20.59
C LEU A 228 -10.20 -9.58 -19.21
N ALA A 229 -10.26 -8.40 -18.60
CA ALA A 229 -9.81 -8.19 -17.25
C ALA A 229 -10.78 -7.26 -16.52
N GLY A 230 -11.05 -7.58 -15.27
CA GLY A 230 -11.90 -6.77 -14.39
C GLY A 230 -11.33 -6.70 -13.00
N ARG A 231 -11.60 -5.59 -12.31
CA ARG A 231 -11.18 -5.35 -10.94
C ARG A 231 -12.29 -4.65 -10.17
N LEU A 232 -12.52 -5.11 -8.94
CA LEU A 232 -13.37 -4.45 -7.98
C LEU A 232 -12.57 -4.18 -6.72
N GLU A 233 -12.52 -2.92 -6.30
CA GLU A 233 -11.85 -2.50 -5.06
C GLU A 233 -12.87 -1.86 -4.12
N THR A 234 -12.80 -2.26 -2.86
CA THR A 234 -13.52 -1.61 -1.76
C THR A 234 -12.50 -1.13 -0.76
N ARG A 235 -12.44 0.18 -0.58
CA ARG A 235 -11.60 0.83 0.42
C ARG A 235 -12.48 1.56 1.41
N VAL A 236 -12.34 1.21 2.67
CA VAL A 236 -12.93 1.94 3.80
C VAL A 236 -11.78 2.47 4.63
N GLY A 237 -11.78 3.74 4.95
CA GLY A 237 -10.72 4.39 5.71
C GLY A 237 -11.20 5.60 6.49
N PRO A 238 -10.34 6.20 7.32
CA PRO A 238 -10.65 7.45 7.98
C PRO A 238 -10.93 8.55 6.94
N GLY A 239 -11.75 9.53 7.30
CA GLY A 239 -12.13 10.64 6.41
C GLY A 239 -10.99 11.61 6.06
N SER A 240 -9.77 11.35 6.56
CA SER A 240 -8.55 12.08 6.23
C SER A 240 -7.45 11.12 5.81
N ASP A 241 -6.50 11.61 5.01
CA ASP A 241 -5.34 10.84 4.60
C ASP A 241 -4.51 10.37 5.79
N PHE A 242 -3.91 9.18 5.68
CA PHE A 242 -3.04 8.63 6.71
C PHE A 242 -1.86 9.56 7.05
N SER A 243 -1.37 10.32 6.08
CA SER A 243 -0.35 11.36 6.28
C SER A 243 -0.80 12.43 7.28
N ASN A 244 -2.06 12.84 7.25
CA ASN A 244 -2.62 13.79 8.22
C ASN A 244 -2.71 13.17 9.62
N VAL A 245 -3.17 11.91 9.71
CA VAL A 245 -3.20 11.18 10.98
C VAL A 245 -1.78 11.07 11.55
N PHE A 246 -0.81 10.72 10.71
CA PHE A 246 0.60 10.62 11.12
C PHE A 246 1.18 11.97 11.56
N SER A 247 0.88 13.06 10.84
CA SER A 247 1.27 14.41 11.21
C SER A 247 0.71 14.81 12.57
N VAL A 248 -0.56 14.53 12.84
CA VAL A 248 -1.18 14.81 14.16
C VAL A 248 -0.48 14.02 15.25
N ILE A 249 -0.18 12.74 15.04
CA ILE A 249 0.52 11.90 16.02
C ILE A 249 1.91 12.47 16.35
N THR A 250 2.67 12.90 15.33
CA THR A 250 4.03 13.41 15.50
C THR A 250 4.11 14.78 16.16
N THR A 251 3.06 15.59 16.03
CA THR A 251 3.01 16.95 16.57
C THR A 251 2.32 17.04 17.94
N ARG A 252 1.65 15.97 18.37
CA ARG A 252 0.94 15.98 19.64
C ARG A 252 1.86 15.86 20.83
N SER A 253 1.62 16.72 21.84
CA SER A 253 2.38 16.69 23.08
C SER A 253 2.15 15.37 23.85
N PRO A 254 3.19 14.73 24.40
CA PRO A 254 3.05 13.56 25.28
C PRO A 254 2.30 13.87 26.57
N SER A 255 2.28 15.15 27.00
CA SER A 255 1.55 15.62 28.19
C SER A 255 0.06 15.91 27.93
N SER A 256 -0.46 15.67 26.72
CA SER A 256 -1.90 15.82 26.46
C SER A 256 -2.68 14.54 26.74
N LEU A 257 -3.80 14.67 27.43
CA LEU A 257 -4.76 13.57 27.61
C LEU A 257 -5.46 13.24 26.31
N SER A 258 -5.61 11.96 26.05
CA SER A 258 -6.52 11.45 25.02
C SER A 258 -7.94 11.36 25.57
N LEU A 259 -8.94 11.65 24.73
CA LEU A 259 -10.35 11.34 25.04
C LEU A 259 -10.59 9.85 25.31
N ILE A 260 -9.64 8.99 24.96
CA ILE A 260 -9.68 7.54 25.19
C ILE A 260 -9.35 7.21 26.65
N HIS A 261 -8.67 8.11 27.38
CA HIS A 261 -8.31 7.93 28.78
C HIS A 261 -9.36 8.50 29.76
N ILE A 262 -10.41 9.12 29.26
CA ILE A 262 -11.54 9.63 30.01
C ILE A 262 -12.75 8.69 29.84
#